data_0e82b717c0e931729e7831aecda7c422
#
_entry.id   0e82b717c0e931729e7831aecda7c422
#
_cell.length_a   1.000
_cell.length_b   1.000
_cell.length_c   1.000
_cell.angle_alpha   90.00
_cell.angle_beta   90.00
_cell.angle_gamma   90.00
#
_symmetry.space_group_name_H-M   'P 1'
#
loop_
_entity.id
_entity.type
_entity.pdbx_description
1 polymer ?
#
loop_
_entity_poly.entity_id
_entity_poly.type
_entity_poly.pdbx_seq_one_letter_code
_entity_poly.pdbx_strand_id
1 'polypeptide(L)'
;MTDIVDAPHRRAAGEVASSVGTVVLVGAGPGGSDLITVRGALALATADVVVHDRLADAELLDLAPADAEFICVGKAKGSGVTQDEINAVLVEHASAGSSVVRLKGGDPFVFGRGSEEIEALAAHGISCEVIPGVSSALAAPALAGIPLTERGGAASFTVLTGHRVDDHDHDWSALARSSSTLVVLMGASPASSI
;
A
#
# COMPACT_ATOMS: atom_id res chain seq x y z
N MET A 1 3.24 33.24 -1.20
CA MET A 1 2.66 32.01 -1.72
C MET A 1 3.66 31.48 -2.74
N THR A 2 4.76 31.00 -2.21
CA THR A 2 5.97 30.70 -3.00
C THR A 2 6.73 29.62 -2.25
N ASP A 3 7.18 28.63 -2.97
CA ASP A 3 8.19 27.64 -2.60
C ASP A 3 7.83 26.49 -1.64
N ILE A 4 7.02 25.56 -2.15
CA ILE A 4 6.91 24.19 -1.59
C ILE A 4 7.55 23.15 -2.54
N VAL A 5 8.52 23.56 -3.33
CA VAL A 5 9.27 22.61 -4.16
C VAL A 5 10.76 22.83 -3.87
N ASP A 6 11.21 22.31 -2.73
CA ASP A 6 12.63 22.05 -2.59
C ASP A 6 12.92 20.76 -3.38
N ALA A 7 13.81 20.89 -4.35
CA ALA A 7 14.09 19.88 -5.37
C ALA A 7 14.64 18.59 -4.73
N PRO A 8 14.44 17.42 -5.35
CA PRO A 8 15.01 16.19 -4.89
C PRO A 8 16.52 16.32 -4.76
N HIS A 9 17.08 15.86 -3.66
CA HIS A 9 18.53 15.80 -3.43
C HIS A 9 19.22 15.17 -4.64
N ARG A 10 19.82 16.02 -5.47
CA ARG A 10 20.76 15.55 -6.47
C ARG A 10 21.84 14.77 -5.73
N ARG A 11 22.01 13.49 -6.05
CA ARG A 11 23.19 12.73 -5.64
C ARG A 11 24.41 13.57 -5.98
N ALA A 12 25.18 13.95 -4.97
CA ALA A 12 26.48 14.56 -5.18
C ALA A 12 27.37 13.51 -5.87
N ALA A 13 27.88 13.88 -7.04
CA ALA A 13 28.85 13.05 -7.74
C ALA A 13 30.09 12.90 -6.84
N GLY A 14 30.26 11.73 -6.20
CA GLY A 14 31.43 11.44 -5.36
C GLY A 14 31.19 10.52 -4.18
N GLU A 15 29.94 10.19 -3.80
CA GLU A 15 29.74 9.11 -2.83
C GLU A 15 29.90 7.76 -3.52
N VAL A 16 30.82 6.94 -2.99
CA VAL A 16 30.93 5.52 -3.32
C VAL A 16 29.55 4.92 -3.05
N ALA A 17 28.86 4.49 -4.11
CA ALA A 17 27.52 3.93 -4.00
C ALA A 17 27.55 2.83 -2.93
N SER A 18 26.74 2.95 -1.90
CA SER A 18 26.39 1.85 -1.02
C SER A 18 25.98 0.70 -1.95
N SER A 19 26.62 -0.46 -1.81
CA SER A 19 26.32 -1.61 -2.67
C SER A 19 24.89 -2.14 -2.54
N VAL A 20 24.11 -1.60 -1.61
CA VAL A 20 22.73 -1.96 -1.31
C VAL A 20 21.82 -0.78 -1.62
N GLY A 21 20.75 -1.04 -2.37
CA GLY A 21 19.72 -0.07 -2.69
C GLY A 21 18.74 0.16 -1.53
N THR A 22 17.62 0.80 -1.83
CA THR A 22 16.56 1.12 -0.87
C THR A 22 15.21 0.63 -1.35
N VAL A 23 14.30 0.35 -0.43
CA VAL A 23 12.92 0.03 -0.75
C VAL A 23 12.00 1.10 -0.16
N VAL A 24 11.02 1.54 -0.94
CA VAL A 24 9.96 2.43 -0.48
C VAL A 24 8.61 1.72 -0.68
N LEU A 25 7.88 1.44 0.41
CA LEU A 25 6.50 0.97 0.34
C LEU A 25 5.60 2.17 0.11
N VAL A 26 4.89 2.19 -1.01
CA VAL A 26 4.00 3.29 -1.39
C VAL A 26 2.56 2.83 -1.44
N GLY A 27 1.68 3.52 -0.71
CA GLY A 27 0.25 3.34 -0.85
C GLY A 27 -0.25 3.99 -2.13
N ALA A 28 -0.79 3.18 -3.04
CA ALA A 28 -1.33 3.60 -4.33
C ALA A 28 -2.67 4.33 -4.24
N GLY A 29 -3.32 4.27 -3.07
CA GLY A 29 -4.71 4.71 -2.96
C GLY A 29 -5.71 3.62 -3.39
N PRO A 30 -7.02 3.94 -3.41
CA PRO A 30 -8.10 2.94 -3.51
C PRO A 30 -8.60 2.68 -4.94
N GLY A 31 -7.95 3.18 -5.97
CA GLY A 31 -8.38 3.03 -7.38
C GLY A 31 -7.83 4.14 -8.25
N GLY A 32 -8.50 5.28 -8.35
CA GLY A 32 -8.07 6.36 -9.24
C GLY A 32 -6.65 6.85 -8.99
N SER A 33 -5.90 7.09 -10.06
CA SER A 33 -4.51 7.53 -10.03
C SER A 33 -4.32 8.89 -9.34
N ASP A 34 -5.36 9.71 -9.29
CA ASP A 34 -5.42 11.03 -8.63
C ASP A 34 -5.49 10.94 -7.09
N LEU A 35 -5.69 9.73 -6.54
CA LEU A 35 -5.73 9.50 -5.09
C LEU A 35 -4.39 9.03 -4.51
N ILE A 36 -3.34 8.99 -5.30
CA ILE A 36 -1.99 8.81 -4.77
C ILE A 36 -1.54 10.05 -4.01
N THR A 37 -0.73 9.88 -2.97
CA THR A 37 -0.12 11.03 -2.30
C THR A 37 0.96 11.66 -3.18
N VAL A 38 1.17 12.97 -3.06
CA VAL A 38 2.26 13.67 -3.78
C VAL A 38 3.62 13.02 -3.51
N ARG A 39 3.87 12.59 -2.25
CA ARG A 39 5.11 11.90 -1.90
C ARG A 39 5.23 10.54 -2.58
N GLY A 40 4.12 9.80 -2.71
CA GLY A 40 4.09 8.53 -3.44
C GLY A 40 4.39 8.70 -4.93
N ALA A 41 3.81 9.71 -5.57
CA ALA A 41 4.08 10.03 -6.96
C ALA A 41 5.56 10.41 -7.19
N LEU A 42 6.15 11.20 -6.28
CA LEU A 42 7.57 11.57 -6.34
C LEU A 42 8.49 10.35 -6.15
N ALA A 43 8.12 9.39 -5.30
CA ALA A 43 8.88 8.16 -5.13
C ALA A 43 8.85 7.31 -6.41
N LEU A 44 7.68 7.18 -7.05
CA LEU A 44 7.56 6.49 -8.34
C LEU A 44 8.44 7.12 -9.41
N ALA A 45 8.47 8.45 -9.50
CA ALA A 45 9.22 9.19 -10.52
C ALA A 45 10.75 8.96 -10.46
N THR A 46 11.27 8.34 -9.42
CA THR A 46 12.71 8.08 -9.24
C THR A 46 13.04 6.60 -9.02
N ALA A 47 12.09 5.70 -9.28
CA ALA A 47 12.26 4.26 -9.10
C ALA A 47 13.06 3.64 -10.25
N ASP A 48 14.00 2.74 -9.93
CA ASP A 48 14.63 1.85 -10.92
C ASP A 48 13.73 0.63 -11.16
N VAL A 49 13.02 0.17 -10.10
CA VAL A 49 12.14 -1.00 -10.13
C VAL A 49 10.83 -0.69 -9.42
N VAL A 50 9.71 -1.01 -10.05
CA VAL A 50 8.37 -0.90 -9.44
C VAL A 50 7.76 -2.29 -9.30
N VAL A 51 7.66 -2.77 -8.06
CA VAL A 51 6.97 -4.02 -7.72
C VAL A 51 5.54 -3.69 -7.30
N HIS A 52 4.54 -4.12 -8.07
CA HIS A 52 3.17 -3.65 -7.87
C HIS A 52 2.14 -4.77 -7.78
N ASP A 53 1.05 -4.49 -7.06
CA ASP A 53 -0.15 -5.32 -7.00
C ASP A 53 -1.06 -5.03 -8.20
N ARG A 54 -1.96 -5.96 -8.51
CA ARG A 54 -3.02 -5.75 -9.51
C ARG A 54 -4.09 -4.74 -9.07
N LEU A 55 -4.14 -4.40 -7.80
CA LEU A 55 -5.08 -3.43 -7.24
C LEU A 55 -4.60 -1.98 -7.39
N ALA A 56 -3.32 -1.77 -7.71
CA ALA A 56 -2.80 -0.47 -8.06
C ALA A 56 -3.27 -0.11 -9.48
N ASP A 57 -3.70 1.13 -9.69
CA ASP A 57 -4.09 1.62 -11.00
C ASP A 57 -2.89 1.58 -11.95
N ALA A 58 -3.11 1.06 -13.15
CA ALA A 58 -2.07 0.96 -14.17
C ALA A 58 -1.53 2.34 -14.60
N GLU A 59 -2.34 3.39 -14.56
CA GLU A 59 -1.92 4.77 -14.87
C GLU A 59 -0.83 5.28 -13.91
N LEU A 60 -0.74 4.72 -12.69
CA LEU A 60 0.32 5.09 -11.75
C LEU A 60 1.70 4.63 -12.22
N LEU A 61 1.78 3.61 -13.04
CA LEU A 61 3.04 3.13 -13.60
C LEU A 61 3.65 4.13 -14.58
N ASP A 62 2.81 4.95 -15.23
CA ASP A 62 3.25 6.03 -16.14
C ASP A 62 3.99 7.16 -15.40
N LEU A 63 3.91 7.21 -14.07
CA LEU A 63 4.68 8.16 -13.25
C LEU A 63 6.15 7.74 -13.07
N ALA A 64 6.48 6.47 -13.28
CA ALA A 64 7.85 5.98 -13.19
C ALA A 64 8.64 6.28 -14.47
N PRO A 65 9.99 6.28 -14.39
CA PRO A 65 10.83 6.41 -15.58
C PRO A 65 10.50 5.35 -16.63
N ALA A 66 10.60 5.70 -17.91
CA ALA A 66 10.29 4.80 -19.01
C ALA A 66 11.23 3.57 -19.10
N ASP A 67 12.38 3.65 -18.47
CA ASP A 67 13.37 2.57 -18.34
C ASP A 67 13.30 1.84 -17.02
N ALA A 68 12.33 2.16 -16.15
CA ALA A 68 12.08 1.41 -14.92
C ALA A 68 11.59 0.00 -15.23
N GLU A 69 12.01 -0.97 -14.42
CA GLU A 69 11.52 -2.33 -14.48
C GLU A 69 10.18 -2.45 -13.72
N PHE A 70 9.17 -3.11 -14.34
CA PHE A 70 7.86 -3.32 -13.72
C PHE A 70 7.62 -4.79 -13.42
N ILE A 71 7.38 -5.13 -12.14
CA ILE A 71 7.16 -6.48 -11.67
C ILE A 71 5.77 -6.58 -11.03
N CYS A 72 4.86 -7.28 -11.71
CA CYS A 72 3.53 -7.53 -11.18
C CYS A 72 3.53 -8.76 -10.26
N VAL A 73 3.31 -8.55 -8.96
CA VAL A 73 3.18 -9.61 -7.94
C VAL A 73 1.73 -9.86 -7.54
N GLY A 74 0.79 -9.22 -8.20
CA GLY A 74 -0.64 -9.39 -7.95
C GLY A 74 -1.15 -10.77 -8.35
N LYS A 75 -1.89 -11.42 -7.45
CA LYS A 75 -2.49 -12.75 -7.69
C LYS A 75 -3.54 -12.69 -8.81
N ALA A 76 -3.33 -13.45 -9.90
CA ALA A 76 -4.47 -13.92 -10.69
C ALA A 76 -5.17 -15.05 -9.89
N LYS A 77 -6.52 -15.21 -10.03
CA LYS A 77 -7.19 -16.37 -9.42
C LYS A 77 -6.49 -17.64 -9.86
N GLY A 78 -5.83 -18.35 -8.91
CA GLY A 78 -5.12 -19.60 -9.17
C GLY A 78 -3.60 -19.48 -9.36
N SER A 79 -2.99 -18.31 -9.43
CA SER A 79 -1.53 -18.13 -9.43
C SER A 79 -1.06 -17.80 -8.01
N GLY A 80 -0.28 -18.69 -7.45
CA GLY A 80 0.07 -18.64 -6.05
C GLY A 80 1.35 -17.87 -5.74
N VAL A 81 1.53 -16.63 -6.18
CA VAL A 81 2.65 -15.82 -5.64
C VAL A 81 2.47 -15.71 -4.14
N THR A 82 3.38 -16.32 -3.38
CA THR A 82 3.38 -16.28 -1.92
C THR A 82 3.95 -14.97 -1.41
N GLN A 83 3.75 -14.67 -0.11
CA GLN A 83 4.38 -13.49 0.49
C GLN A 83 5.90 -13.62 0.50
N ASP A 84 6.41 -14.83 0.70
CA ASP A 84 7.85 -15.09 0.69
C ASP A 84 8.48 -14.83 -0.68
N GLU A 85 7.78 -15.15 -1.77
CA GLU A 85 8.23 -14.82 -3.12
C GLU A 85 8.23 -13.31 -3.37
N ILE A 86 7.23 -12.57 -2.87
CA ILE A 86 7.21 -11.11 -2.95
C ILE A 86 8.39 -10.52 -2.18
N ASN A 87 8.60 -11.00 -0.95
CA ASN A 87 9.71 -10.56 -0.11
C ASN A 87 11.06 -10.83 -0.78
N ALA A 88 11.22 -12.01 -1.40
CA ALA A 88 12.44 -12.37 -2.14
C ALA A 88 12.73 -11.42 -3.30
N VAL A 89 11.71 -11.05 -4.09
CA VAL A 89 11.85 -10.08 -5.19
C VAL A 89 12.33 -8.72 -4.67
N LEU A 90 11.74 -8.21 -3.59
CA LEU A 90 12.15 -6.94 -2.99
C LEU A 90 13.61 -6.98 -2.51
N VAL A 91 13.99 -8.06 -1.82
CA VAL A 91 15.35 -8.26 -1.31
C VAL A 91 16.35 -8.38 -2.47
N GLU A 92 16.03 -9.14 -3.52
CA GLU A 92 16.89 -9.35 -4.69
C GLU A 92 17.26 -8.02 -5.36
N HIS A 93 16.24 -7.23 -5.76
CA HIS A 93 16.47 -5.97 -6.46
C HIS A 93 17.16 -4.92 -5.60
N ALA A 94 16.78 -4.80 -4.32
CA ALA A 94 17.45 -3.88 -3.42
C ALA A 94 18.89 -4.30 -3.13
N SER A 95 19.18 -5.62 -3.00
CA SER A 95 20.56 -6.12 -2.83
C SER A 95 21.41 -5.87 -4.06
N ALA A 96 20.81 -5.83 -5.25
CA ALA A 96 21.50 -5.44 -6.50
C ALA A 96 21.78 -3.93 -6.61
N GLY A 97 21.33 -3.13 -5.64
CA GLY A 97 21.58 -1.68 -5.57
C GLY A 97 20.48 -0.82 -6.17
N SER A 98 19.35 -1.39 -6.57
CA SER A 98 18.23 -0.67 -7.17
C SER A 98 17.43 0.14 -6.14
N SER A 99 16.88 1.27 -6.59
CA SER A 99 15.85 2.04 -5.91
C SER A 99 14.49 1.40 -6.20
N VAL A 100 13.96 0.64 -5.25
CA VAL A 100 12.74 -0.17 -5.44
C VAL A 100 11.54 0.54 -4.84
N VAL A 101 10.48 0.72 -5.63
CA VAL A 101 9.16 1.11 -5.13
C VAL A 101 8.26 -0.12 -5.08
N ARG A 102 7.77 -0.46 -3.89
CA ARG A 102 6.70 -1.44 -3.69
C ARG A 102 5.37 -0.71 -3.67
N LEU A 103 4.64 -0.70 -4.79
CA LEU A 103 3.36 -0.03 -4.95
C LEU A 103 2.21 -0.96 -4.52
N LYS A 104 1.48 -0.58 -3.47
CA LYS A 104 0.44 -1.37 -2.81
C LYS A 104 -0.91 -0.69 -2.90
N GLY A 105 -1.97 -1.40 -3.27
CA GLY A 105 -3.33 -0.83 -3.27
C GLY A 105 -3.74 -0.33 -1.88
N GLY A 106 -4.41 0.82 -1.82
CA GLY A 106 -4.80 1.47 -0.56
C GLY A 106 -3.60 2.00 0.24
N ASP A 107 -3.51 1.57 1.49
CA ASP A 107 -2.43 1.90 2.43
C ASP A 107 -1.59 0.65 2.76
N PRO A 108 -0.25 0.73 2.83
CA PRO A 108 0.62 -0.43 3.07
C PRO A 108 0.34 -1.19 4.36
N PHE A 109 -0.18 -0.51 5.40
CA PHE A 109 -0.41 -1.08 6.73
C PHE A 109 -1.87 -1.41 7.03
N VAL A 110 -2.81 -1.08 6.14
CA VAL A 110 -4.21 -1.45 6.31
C VAL A 110 -4.50 -2.73 5.53
N PHE A 111 -4.38 -3.88 6.19
CA PHE A 111 -4.52 -5.23 5.63
C PHE A 111 -3.63 -5.50 4.40
N GLY A 112 -2.54 -4.74 4.28
CA GLY A 112 -1.61 -4.78 3.14
C GLY A 112 -0.36 -5.64 3.38
N ARG A 113 -0.18 -6.25 4.56
CA ARG A 113 0.99 -7.06 4.94
C ARG A 113 2.34 -6.33 4.84
N GLY A 114 2.32 -4.99 4.87
CA GLY A 114 3.55 -4.18 4.75
C GLY A 114 4.57 -4.43 5.87
N SER A 115 4.11 -4.83 7.07
CA SER A 115 5.01 -5.20 8.17
C SER A 115 5.87 -6.43 7.84
N GLU A 116 5.30 -7.45 7.18
CA GLU A 116 6.02 -8.65 6.78
C GLU A 116 7.10 -8.35 5.72
N GLU A 117 6.80 -7.42 4.79
CA GLU A 117 7.76 -6.95 3.78
C GLU A 117 8.92 -6.19 4.45
N ILE A 118 8.63 -5.32 5.43
CA ILE A 118 9.65 -4.58 6.19
C ILE A 118 10.54 -5.52 7.02
N GLU A 119 9.95 -6.49 7.70
CA GLU A 119 10.70 -7.48 8.49
C GLU A 119 11.66 -8.28 7.62
N ALA A 120 11.21 -8.71 6.45
CA ALA A 120 12.05 -9.41 5.49
C ALA A 120 13.23 -8.55 5.00
N LEU A 121 12.99 -7.28 4.67
CA LEU A 121 14.02 -6.34 4.26
C LEU A 121 15.03 -6.05 5.39
N ALA A 122 14.53 -5.81 6.61
CA ALA A 122 15.36 -5.56 7.77
C ALA A 122 16.28 -6.75 8.09
N ALA A 123 15.81 -7.99 7.93
CA ALA A 123 16.61 -9.21 8.10
C ALA A 123 17.82 -9.27 7.13
N HIS A 124 17.75 -8.54 6.00
CA HIS A 124 18.83 -8.45 5.00
C HIS A 124 19.59 -7.11 5.07
N GLY A 125 19.35 -6.29 6.11
CA GLY A 125 20.00 -5.00 6.29
C GLY A 125 19.61 -3.94 5.26
N ILE A 126 18.47 -4.12 4.58
CA ILE A 126 17.95 -3.19 3.57
C ILE A 126 17.08 -2.13 4.24
N SER A 127 17.36 -0.85 3.95
CA SER A 127 16.56 0.27 4.43
C SER A 127 15.21 0.30 3.72
N CYS A 128 14.14 0.45 4.51
CA CYS A 128 12.78 0.57 4.00
C CYS A 128 12.08 1.80 4.56
N GLU A 129 11.52 2.61 3.68
CA GLU A 129 10.66 3.73 4.01
C GLU A 129 9.20 3.37 3.70
N VAL A 130 8.25 3.93 4.45
CA VAL A 130 6.81 3.78 4.18
C VAL A 130 6.17 5.12 3.88
N ILE A 131 5.53 5.20 2.74
CA ILE A 131 4.69 6.33 2.34
C ILE A 131 3.23 5.89 2.41
N PRO A 132 2.43 6.46 3.34
CA PRO A 132 1.03 6.08 3.48
C PRO A 132 0.23 6.39 2.22
N GLY A 133 -0.84 5.65 2.01
CA GLY A 133 -1.82 5.88 0.96
C GLY A 133 -3.21 6.11 1.53
N VAL A 134 -4.12 6.58 0.68
CA VAL A 134 -5.53 6.69 1.05
C VAL A 134 -6.14 5.30 1.10
N SER A 135 -6.51 4.84 2.32
CA SER A 135 -7.15 3.53 2.47
C SER A 135 -8.55 3.51 1.84
N SER A 136 -8.90 2.40 1.18
CA SER A 136 -10.26 2.16 0.68
C SER A 136 -11.31 2.17 1.81
N ALA A 137 -10.92 1.92 3.06
CA ALA A 137 -11.79 2.04 4.21
C ALA A 137 -12.34 3.46 4.41
N LEU A 138 -11.59 4.47 4.00
CA LEU A 138 -11.98 5.88 4.06
C LEU A 138 -12.53 6.38 2.72
N ALA A 139 -11.85 6.03 1.63
CA ALA A 139 -12.15 6.58 0.32
C ALA A 139 -13.44 6.01 -0.27
N ALA A 140 -13.69 4.71 -0.18
CA ALA A 140 -14.88 4.11 -0.78
C ALA A 140 -16.18 4.69 -0.22
N PRO A 141 -16.38 4.82 1.10
CA PRO A 141 -17.54 5.52 1.64
C PRO A 141 -17.61 6.99 1.22
N ALA A 142 -16.49 7.70 1.26
CA ALA A 142 -16.45 9.12 0.90
C ALA A 142 -16.87 9.35 -0.56
N LEU A 143 -16.35 8.56 -1.50
CA LEU A 143 -16.72 8.60 -2.92
C LEU A 143 -18.17 8.22 -3.16
N ALA A 144 -18.76 7.39 -2.29
CA ALA A 144 -20.17 7.04 -2.30
C ALA A 144 -21.07 8.07 -1.57
N GLY A 145 -20.50 9.15 -1.01
CA GLY A 145 -21.24 10.14 -0.24
C GLY A 145 -21.71 9.64 1.13
N ILE A 146 -21.07 8.61 1.68
CA ILE A 146 -21.43 8.00 2.97
C ILE A 146 -20.43 8.47 4.04
N PRO A 147 -20.86 9.28 5.02
CA PRO A 147 -19.99 9.68 6.10
C PRO A 147 -19.76 8.51 7.06
N LEU A 148 -18.51 8.29 7.45
CA LEU A 148 -18.16 7.27 8.46
C LEU A 148 -18.49 7.73 9.89
N THR A 149 -18.46 9.02 10.13
CA THR A 149 -18.83 9.65 11.40
C THR A 149 -19.72 10.85 11.16
N GLU A 150 -20.69 11.08 12.04
CA GLU A 150 -21.63 12.19 11.94
C GLU A 150 -22.01 12.70 13.32
N ARG A 151 -22.18 14.03 13.45
CA ARG A 151 -22.63 14.63 14.70
C ARG A 151 -24.07 14.19 15.00
N GLY A 152 -24.29 13.57 16.13
CA GLY A 152 -25.58 12.99 16.51
C GLY A 152 -25.84 11.58 15.98
N GLY A 153 -24.91 11.05 15.18
CA GLY A 153 -24.86 9.70 14.67
C GLY A 153 -23.67 8.92 15.24
N ALA A 154 -22.95 8.19 14.38
CA ALA A 154 -21.77 7.43 14.77
C ALA A 154 -20.60 8.38 15.13
N ALA A 155 -20.10 8.27 16.36
CA ALA A 155 -18.93 9.02 16.84
C ALA A 155 -17.60 8.32 16.58
N SER A 156 -17.64 7.08 16.10
CA SER A 156 -16.47 6.24 15.81
C SER A 156 -16.75 5.34 14.61
N PHE A 157 -15.69 4.79 14.03
CA PHE A 157 -15.81 3.73 13.04
C PHE A 157 -14.77 2.64 13.31
N THR A 158 -15.10 1.41 12.96
CA THR A 158 -14.27 0.23 13.13
C THR A 158 -14.03 -0.40 11.77
N VAL A 159 -12.76 -0.64 11.42
CA VAL A 159 -12.37 -1.28 10.16
C VAL A 159 -12.01 -2.73 10.43
N LEU A 160 -12.63 -3.64 9.70
CA LEU A 160 -12.52 -5.09 9.86
C LEU A 160 -12.14 -5.74 8.53
N THR A 161 -11.53 -6.93 8.60
CA THR A 161 -11.37 -7.80 7.43
C THR A 161 -12.53 -8.79 7.35
N GLY A 162 -13.15 -8.92 6.19
CA GLY A 162 -14.13 -9.97 5.90
C GLY A 162 -13.49 -11.28 5.41
N HIS A 163 -12.18 -11.35 5.30
CA HIS A 163 -11.49 -12.51 4.73
C HIS A 163 -11.53 -13.75 5.65
N ARG A 164 -11.82 -13.58 6.94
CA ARG A 164 -11.86 -14.63 7.98
C ARG A 164 -13.17 -14.68 8.74
N VAL A 165 -14.28 -14.50 8.06
CA VAL A 165 -15.61 -14.48 8.71
C VAL A 165 -15.91 -15.79 9.48
N ASP A 166 -15.33 -16.92 9.02
CA ASP A 166 -15.54 -18.23 9.64
C ASP A 166 -14.63 -18.52 10.86
N ASP A 167 -13.61 -17.68 11.08
CA ASP A 167 -12.61 -17.87 12.15
C ASP A 167 -13.00 -17.07 13.39
N HIS A 168 -14.10 -17.05 13.95
CA HIS A 168 -14.50 -16.47 15.26
C HIS A 168 -13.68 -15.27 15.79
N ASP A 169 -12.91 -14.60 14.91
CA ASP A 169 -11.96 -13.52 15.27
C ASP A 169 -12.68 -12.22 15.67
N HIS A 170 -13.98 -12.10 15.37
CA HIS A 170 -14.77 -10.92 15.68
C HIS A 170 -16.00 -11.26 16.52
N ASP A 171 -16.17 -10.60 17.66
CA ASP A 171 -17.44 -10.61 18.38
C ASP A 171 -18.47 -9.70 17.66
N TRP A 172 -19.13 -10.26 16.64
CA TRP A 172 -20.14 -9.57 15.85
C TRP A 172 -21.28 -9.01 16.73
N SER A 173 -21.62 -9.72 17.80
CA SER A 173 -22.66 -9.26 18.74
C SER A 173 -22.22 -8.01 19.51
N ALA A 174 -20.96 -7.93 19.92
CA ALA A 174 -20.41 -6.73 20.55
C ALA A 174 -20.29 -5.58 19.56
N LEU A 175 -19.82 -5.85 18.31
CA LEU A 175 -19.72 -4.87 17.25
C LEU A 175 -21.09 -4.28 16.88
N ALA A 176 -22.13 -5.10 16.74
CA ALA A 176 -23.48 -4.66 16.43
C ALA A 176 -24.12 -3.80 17.55
N ARG A 177 -23.70 -3.99 18.81
CA ARG A 177 -24.14 -3.16 19.94
C ARG A 177 -23.34 -1.86 20.06
N SER A 178 -22.22 -1.76 19.38
CA SER A 178 -21.45 -0.50 19.37
C SER A 178 -22.19 0.55 18.54
N SER A 179 -22.08 1.82 18.93
CA SER A 179 -22.56 2.94 18.12
C SER A 179 -21.55 3.37 17.05
N SER A 180 -20.74 2.43 16.58
CA SER A 180 -19.66 2.63 15.61
C SER A 180 -20.12 2.24 14.21
N THR A 181 -19.72 2.99 13.20
CA THR A 181 -19.86 2.56 11.81
C THR A 181 -18.89 1.41 11.54
N LEU A 182 -19.38 0.30 10.98
CA LEU A 182 -18.54 -0.84 10.62
C LEU A 182 -18.15 -0.75 9.14
N VAL A 183 -16.85 -0.84 8.89
CA VAL A 183 -16.27 -0.90 7.54
C VAL A 183 -15.63 -2.26 7.36
N VAL A 184 -16.20 -3.08 6.48
CA VAL A 184 -15.69 -4.43 6.23
C VAL A 184 -14.97 -4.45 4.90
N LEU A 185 -13.64 -4.56 4.93
CA LEU A 185 -12.81 -4.73 3.75
C LEU A 185 -12.76 -6.22 3.37
N MET A 186 -12.59 -6.51 2.07
CA MET A 186 -12.54 -7.88 1.52
C MET A 186 -13.81 -8.71 1.82
N GLY A 187 -14.94 -8.03 2.09
CA GLY A 187 -16.22 -8.63 2.46
C GLY A 187 -17.13 -9.01 1.29
N ALA A 188 -16.74 -8.78 0.04
CA ALA A 188 -17.63 -8.96 -1.10
C ALA A 188 -18.05 -10.43 -1.35
N SER A 189 -17.16 -11.38 -1.08
CA SER A 189 -17.49 -12.81 -1.23
C SER A 189 -18.24 -13.39 -0.01
N PRO A 190 -17.85 -13.07 1.24
CA PRO A 190 -18.53 -13.56 2.44
C PRO A 190 -19.69 -12.65 2.91
N ALA A 191 -20.11 -11.63 2.13
CA ALA A 191 -21.13 -10.66 2.52
C ALA A 191 -22.47 -11.30 2.97
N SER A 192 -22.76 -12.52 2.51
CA SER A 192 -23.96 -13.28 2.96
C SER A 192 -23.80 -13.93 4.34
N SER A 193 -22.57 -13.92 4.90
CA SER A 193 -22.23 -14.55 6.18
C SER A 193 -21.96 -13.51 7.27
N ILE A 194 -21.94 -12.22 6.92
CA ILE A 194 -21.83 -11.07 7.80
C ILE A 194 -23.22 -10.53 8.12
#